data_9989f48dd0154781b67c5bdd20e7547b
#
_entry.id   9989f48dd0154781b67c5bdd20e7547b
#
_cell.length_a   1.000
_cell.length_b   1.000
_cell.length_c   1.000
_cell.angle_alpha   90.00
_cell.angle_beta   90.00
_cell.angle_gamma   90.00
#
_symmetry.space_group_name_H-M   'P 1'
#
loop_
_entity.id
_entity.type
_entity.pdbx_description
1 polymer ?
#
loop_
_entity_poly.entity_id
_entity_poly.type
_entity_poly.pdbx_seq_one_letter_code
_entity_poly.pdbx_strand_id
1 'polypeptide(L)'
;MTEEPILVRTPDDDRVTMISLNLDGEDVSRLWLFHFDMRLRTATVTMGGIGGVGTNDDYRKRGLASRVMSDSVDYMAEHDQDIGMLFGIRDFYERWGYVTAMASHELRVNTAHLPADTPVEVVDYDPAIHRDAVLAMYAAGNTSRSCAAVRGAHYWTDFEKGTDWDENADGKVLLGEDGVAIAYLNMVGDPERTRVAESGFTSPSALPAVTSYLARRASDAGHDRVTACCPPDDPLAIYLRHYGCEHRQWTSNSGGGMMRIIRLVPLFEKLTEYLTGRAATAGLRGWAGAIALRTDIGDVTLRVHDGAVAAAEGSESDADLIVEIPQDRLLQLLVGYRDATTIALDEGVVMSDDAARVLDAMFPPDTPYMWWSDRF
;
A
#
# COMPACT_ATOMS: atom_id res chain seq x y z
N MET A 1 -17.25 26.63 33.19
CA MET A 1 -16.65 26.64 31.83
C MET A 1 -16.03 25.27 31.68
N THR A 2 -16.51 24.45 30.76
CA THR A 2 -15.83 23.19 30.43
C THR A 2 -14.53 23.57 29.74
N GLU A 3 -13.38 23.21 30.33
CA GLU A 3 -12.10 23.41 29.66
C GLU A 3 -12.10 22.69 28.32
N GLU A 4 -11.55 23.36 27.31
CA GLU A 4 -11.40 22.76 25.97
C GLU A 4 -10.12 21.92 25.95
N PRO A 5 -10.16 20.70 25.36
CA PRO A 5 -8.96 19.89 25.21
C PRO A 5 -7.91 20.59 24.35
N ILE A 6 -6.66 20.49 24.81
CA ILE A 6 -5.48 21.05 24.14
C ILE A 6 -4.93 20.02 23.15
N LEU A 7 -4.63 20.46 21.92
CA LEU A 7 -3.98 19.62 20.93
C LEU A 7 -2.48 19.47 21.26
N VAL A 8 -2.01 18.24 21.26
CA VAL A 8 -0.62 17.88 21.55
C VAL A 8 -0.09 16.96 20.46
N ARG A 9 1.12 17.27 19.98
CA ARG A 9 1.87 16.45 19.02
C ARG A 9 3.11 15.94 19.74
N THR A 10 3.20 14.63 19.96
CA THR A 10 4.30 14.00 20.71
C THR A 10 5.03 13.02 19.80
N PRO A 11 6.24 13.34 19.30
CA PRO A 11 7.09 12.35 18.66
C PRO A 11 7.47 11.28 19.68
N ASP A 12 7.24 10.00 19.33
CA ASP A 12 7.68 8.86 20.14
C ASP A 12 9.11 8.44 19.73
N ASP A 13 9.31 8.37 18.41
CA ASP A 13 10.63 8.27 17.77
C ASP A 13 10.57 8.89 16.36
N ASP A 14 11.62 8.73 15.56
CA ASP A 14 11.65 9.24 14.17
C ASP A 14 10.59 8.59 13.27
N ARG A 15 9.92 7.53 13.71
CA ARG A 15 8.96 6.73 12.95
C ARG A 15 7.52 7.03 13.30
N VAL A 16 7.25 7.51 14.51
CA VAL A 16 5.89 7.62 15.04
C VAL A 16 5.68 8.94 15.74
N THR A 17 4.58 9.61 15.46
CA THR A 17 4.10 10.78 16.19
C THR A 17 2.69 10.52 16.71
N MET A 18 2.49 10.67 18.00
CA MET A 18 1.14 10.68 18.56
C MET A 18 0.54 12.08 18.44
N ILE A 19 -0.65 12.17 17.89
CA ILE A 19 -1.47 13.38 17.87
C ILE A 19 -2.64 13.15 18.80
N SER A 20 -2.76 13.97 19.85
CA SER A 20 -3.78 13.81 20.87
C SER A 20 -4.47 15.12 21.26
N LEU A 21 -5.64 14.98 21.83
CA LEU A 21 -6.34 16.05 22.55
C LEU A 21 -6.28 15.73 24.03
N ASN A 22 -5.54 16.55 24.79
CA ASN A 22 -5.35 16.39 26.22
C ASN A 22 -6.29 17.30 27.00
N LEU A 23 -6.95 16.74 27.99
CA LEU A 23 -7.78 17.46 28.97
C LEU A 23 -7.37 17.03 30.38
N ASP A 24 -6.94 17.97 31.20
CA ASP A 24 -6.52 17.73 32.60
C ASP A 24 -5.44 16.63 32.78
N GLY A 25 -4.57 16.49 31.77
CA GLY A 25 -3.50 15.51 31.78
C GLY A 25 -3.90 14.12 31.20
N GLU A 26 -5.14 13.97 30.75
CA GLU A 26 -5.63 12.75 30.10
C GLU A 26 -5.79 12.97 28.58
N ASP A 27 -5.32 12.02 27.74
CA ASP A 27 -5.55 12.01 26.31
C ASP A 27 -6.96 11.49 26.02
N VAL A 28 -7.89 12.40 25.77
CA VAL A 28 -9.33 12.09 25.57
C VAL A 28 -9.66 11.68 24.12
N SER A 29 -8.79 12.04 23.16
CA SER A 29 -8.85 11.54 21.79
C SER A 29 -7.44 11.54 21.20
N ARG A 30 -7.09 10.51 20.43
CA ARG A 30 -5.75 10.36 19.86
C ARG A 30 -5.72 9.56 18.57
N LEU A 31 -4.62 9.67 17.86
CA LEU A 31 -4.19 8.78 16.78
C LEU A 31 -2.66 8.65 16.80
N TRP A 32 -2.17 7.61 16.11
CA TRP A 32 -0.75 7.43 15.84
C TRP A 32 -0.50 7.72 14.38
N LEU A 33 0.52 8.51 14.07
CA LEU A 33 0.98 8.80 12.73
C LEU A 33 2.34 8.12 12.53
N PHE A 34 2.38 7.13 11.65
CA PHE A 34 3.55 6.35 11.29
C PHE A 34 4.22 6.98 10.07
N HIS A 35 5.53 7.21 10.13
CA HIS A 35 6.30 7.84 9.06
C HIS A 35 7.11 6.78 8.33
N PHE A 36 6.89 6.60 7.03
CA PHE A 36 7.71 5.73 6.20
C PHE A 36 7.64 6.09 4.71
N ASP A 37 8.58 5.52 3.98
CA ASP A 37 8.58 5.58 2.53
C ASP A 37 7.72 4.47 1.94
N MET A 38 7.04 4.79 0.86
CA MET A 38 6.16 3.87 0.14
C MET A 38 6.48 3.88 -1.35
N ARG A 39 6.34 2.74 -2.01
CA ARG A 39 6.37 2.67 -3.47
C ARG A 39 5.08 3.22 -4.06
N LEU A 40 5.25 4.11 -5.04
CA LEU A 40 4.18 4.52 -5.94
C LEU A 40 4.70 4.28 -7.36
N ARG A 41 4.24 3.22 -8.01
CA ARG A 41 4.87 2.71 -9.23
C ARG A 41 6.35 2.37 -8.97
N THR A 42 7.27 2.95 -9.75
CA THR A 42 8.72 2.79 -9.51
C THR A 42 9.31 3.91 -8.63
N ALA A 43 8.53 4.93 -8.32
CA ALA A 43 8.96 6.03 -7.46
C ALA A 43 8.86 5.66 -5.97
N THR A 44 9.62 6.38 -5.16
CA THR A 44 9.49 6.36 -3.69
C THR A 44 8.88 7.68 -3.23
N VAL A 45 7.81 7.61 -2.44
CA VAL A 45 7.11 8.76 -1.88
C VAL A 45 7.09 8.67 -0.36
N THR A 46 7.05 9.80 0.32
CA THR A 46 6.92 9.86 1.77
C THR A 46 5.45 9.71 2.17
N MET A 47 5.18 8.86 3.15
CA MET A 47 3.82 8.51 3.54
C MET A 47 3.60 8.61 5.04
N GLY A 48 2.46 9.22 5.44
CA GLY A 48 1.94 9.22 6.80
C GLY A 48 0.85 8.16 6.96
N GLY A 49 1.13 7.15 7.75
CA GLY A 49 0.17 6.10 8.07
C GLY A 49 -0.60 6.43 9.35
N ILE A 50 -1.94 6.49 9.28
CA ILE A 50 -2.77 6.77 10.46
C ILE A 50 -3.29 5.46 11.02
N GLY A 51 -2.95 5.19 12.29
CA GLY A 51 -3.44 4.06 13.06
C GLY A 51 -4.00 4.45 14.42
N GLY A 52 -4.71 3.54 15.07
CA GLY A 52 -5.15 3.67 16.45
C GLY A 52 -6.04 4.88 16.76
N VAL A 53 -6.84 5.35 15.79
CA VAL A 53 -7.77 6.48 15.99
C VAL A 53 -8.79 6.13 17.05
N GLY A 54 -8.77 6.82 18.17
CA GLY A 54 -9.65 6.56 19.30
C GLY A 54 -10.12 7.81 20.03
N THR A 55 -11.30 7.74 20.63
CA THR A 55 -11.82 8.74 21.56
C THR A 55 -12.43 8.02 22.74
N ASN A 56 -12.07 8.43 23.96
CA ASN A 56 -12.59 7.87 25.19
C ASN A 56 -14.12 7.98 25.23
N ASP A 57 -14.80 6.97 25.72
CA ASP A 57 -16.26 6.81 25.64
C ASP A 57 -17.03 8.03 26.18
N ASP A 58 -16.60 8.59 27.29
CA ASP A 58 -17.22 9.76 27.92
C ASP A 58 -17.09 11.05 27.12
N TYR A 59 -16.18 11.06 26.12
CA TYR A 59 -15.89 12.22 25.28
C TYR A 59 -16.36 12.06 23.84
N ARG A 60 -17.00 10.94 23.49
CA ARG A 60 -17.54 10.69 22.16
C ARG A 60 -18.62 11.70 21.76
N LYS A 61 -18.83 11.82 20.44
CA LYS A 61 -19.85 12.71 19.82
C LYS A 61 -19.63 14.20 20.09
N ARG A 62 -18.39 14.62 20.47
CA ARG A 62 -18.01 16.02 20.68
C ARG A 62 -17.07 16.55 19.57
N GLY A 63 -16.91 15.83 18.47
CA GLY A 63 -16.04 16.22 17.35
C GLY A 63 -14.53 16.05 17.60
N LEU A 64 -14.10 15.39 18.69
CA LEU A 64 -12.69 15.30 19.05
C LEU A 64 -11.89 14.46 18.06
N ALA A 65 -12.42 13.33 17.59
CA ALA A 65 -11.78 12.55 16.52
C ALA A 65 -11.57 13.37 15.25
N SER A 66 -12.53 14.25 14.91
CA SER A 66 -12.39 15.15 13.76
C SER A 66 -11.22 16.12 13.92
N ARG A 67 -10.99 16.62 15.13
CA ARG A 67 -9.88 17.56 15.40
C ARG A 67 -8.53 16.88 15.23
N VAL A 68 -8.31 15.68 15.81
CA VAL A 68 -7.03 14.96 15.66
C VAL A 68 -6.81 14.50 14.21
N MET A 69 -7.86 14.10 13.49
CA MET A 69 -7.77 13.75 12.08
C MET A 69 -7.42 14.95 11.19
N SER A 70 -8.05 16.11 11.40
CA SER A 70 -7.72 17.32 10.64
C SER A 70 -6.26 17.75 10.92
N ASP A 71 -5.86 17.75 12.19
CA ASP A 71 -4.47 18.09 12.57
C ASP A 71 -3.46 17.10 11.98
N SER A 72 -3.79 15.82 11.85
CA SER A 72 -2.89 14.85 11.23
C SER A 72 -2.62 15.15 9.75
N VAL A 73 -3.62 15.66 9.04
CA VAL A 73 -3.47 16.10 7.64
C VAL A 73 -2.57 17.33 7.54
N ASP A 74 -2.80 18.32 8.41
CA ASP A 74 -1.98 19.53 8.47
C ASP A 74 -0.53 19.17 8.84
N TYR A 75 -0.35 18.30 9.83
CA TYR A 75 0.97 17.82 10.25
C TYR A 75 1.72 17.12 9.10
N MET A 76 1.04 16.25 8.35
CA MET A 76 1.65 15.59 7.20
C MET A 76 2.13 16.60 6.13
N ALA A 77 1.34 17.64 5.87
CA ALA A 77 1.72 18.71 4.93
C ALA A 77 2.92 19.53 5.44
N GLU A 78 2.95 19.85 6.74
CA GLU A 78 4.05 20.57 7.41
C GLU A 78 5.37 19.76 7.43
N HIS A 79 5.31 18.43 7.38
CA HIS A 79 6.45 17.52 7.49
C HIS A 79 6.77 16.78 6.18
N ASP A 80 6.46 17.42 5.05
CA ASP A 80 6.87 16.97 3.72
C ASP A 80 6.36 15.57 3.31
N GLN A 81 5.22 15.13 3.85
CA GLN A 81 4.62 13.87 3.43
C GLN A 81 3.76 14.06 2.18
N ASP A 82 3.90 13.16 1.22
CA ASP A 82 3.22 13.26 -0.07
C ASP A 82 1.84 12.65 -0.03
N ILE A 83 1.69 11.57 0.73
CA ILE A 83 0.46 10.75 0.80
C ILE A 83 0.13 10.44 2.26
N GLY A 84 -1.15 10.52 2.61
CA GLY A 84 -1.71 9.95 3.83
C GLY A 84 -2.37 8.61 3.55
N MET A 85 -2.21 7.63 4.46
CA MET A 85 -2.80 6.30 4.33
C MET A 85 -3.37 5.81 5.66
N LEU A 86 -4.41 4.97 5.60
CA LEU A 86 -4.97 4.29 6.76
C LEU A 86 -5.71 2.99 6.35
N PHE A 87 -5.95 2.12 7.33
CA PHE A 87 -6.86 1.00 7.18
C PHE A 87 -8.16 1.32 7.90
N GLY A 88 -9.10 1.87 7.14
CA GLY A 88 -10.28 2.56 7.66
C GLY A 88 -11.50 1.68 7.86
N ILE A 89 -12.35 2.13 8.78
CA ILE A 89 -13.73 1.65 8.92
C ILE A 89 -14.63 2.35 7.90
N ARG A 90 -15.76 1.72 7.62
CA ARG A 90 -16.72 2.19 6.61
C ARG A 90 -17.34 3.54 6.99
N ASP A 91 -17.56 4.39 5.98
CA ASP A 91 -18.31 5.66 6.04
C ASP A 91 -17.76 6.66 7.09
N PHE A 92 -16.45 6.69 7.29
CA PHE A 92 -15.85 7.55 8.31
C PHE A 92 -14.76 8.51 7.78
N TYR A 93 -13.84 8.04 6.95
CA TYR A 93 -12.61 8.79 6.59
C TYR A 93 -12.71 9.65 5.32
N GLU A 94 -13.76 9.51 4.52
CA GLU A 94 -13.97 10.25 3.27
C GLU A 94 -14.07 11.76 3.50
N ARG A 95 -14.58 12.18 4.65
CA ARG A 95 -14.69 13.60 5.03
C ARG A 95 -13.35 14.32 5.12
N TRP A 96 -12.24 13.58 5.21
CA TRP A 96 -10.88 14.09 5.12
C TRP A 96 -10.21 13.75 3.79
N GLY A 97 -10.98 13.41 2.77
CA GLY A 97 -10.50 13.14 1.43
C GLY A 97 -9.82 11.78 1.24
N TYR A 98 -9.93 10.86 2.22
CA TYR A 98 -9.46 9.50 2.05
C TYR A 98 -10.42 8.69 1.18
N VAL A 99 -9.87 7.89 0.27
CA VAL A 99 -10.63 7.01 -0.63
C VAL A 99 -10.04 5.62 -0.60
N THR A 100 -10.88 4.60 -0.77
CA THR A 100 -10.40 3.22 -0.98
C THR A 100 -9.50 3.16 -2.21
N ALA A 101 -8.26 2.72 -2.01
CA ALA A 101 -7.19 2.74 -3.01
C ALA A 101 -6.55 1.37 -3.26
N MET A 102 -6.97 0.33 -2.53
CA MET A 102 -6.52 -1.04 -2.73
C MET A 102 -7.60 -2.05 -2.35
N ALA A 103 -7.56 -3.21 -3.00
CA ALA A 103 -8.39 -4.36 -2.67
C ALA A 103 -7.66 -5.28 -1.67
N SER A 104 -8.43 -6.11 -0.99
CA SER A 104 -7.90 -7.26 -0.23
C SER A 104 -7.96 -8.50 -1.10
N HIS A 105 -6.94 -9.34 -1.03
CA HIS A 105 -6.80 -10.54 -1.84
C HIS A 105 -6.54 -11.77 -0.97
N GLU A 106 -7.11 -12.89 -1.38
CA GLU A 106 -6.91 -14.20 -0.76
C GLU A 106 -6.96 -15.27 -1.83
N LEU A 107 -5.91 -16.06 -1.92
CA LEU A 107 -5.81 -17.21 -2.81
C LEU A 107 -5.89 -18.47 -1.97
N ARG A 108 -6.76 -19.40 -2.35
CA ARG A 108 -6.99 -20.67 -1.65
C ARG A 108 -6.73 -21.85 -2.60
N VAL A 109 -5.90 -22.77 -2.14
CA VAL A 109 -5.56 -24.00 -2.88
C VAL A 109 -5.88 -25.20 -2.00
N ASN A 110 -6.45 -26.26 -2.60
CA ASN A 110 -6.65 -27.52 -1.89
C ASN A 110 -5.29 -28.17 -1.62
N THR A 111 -5.03 -28.53 -0.37
CA THR A 111 -3.77 -29.14 0.06
C THR A 111 -3.44 -30.41 -0.73
N ALA A 112 -4.46 -31.24 -1.06
CA ALA A 112 -4.29 -32.46 -1.81
C ALA A 112 -3.83 -32.26 -3.28
N HIS A 113 -3.93 -31.04 -3.81
CA HIS A 113 -3.46 -30.72 -5.15
C HIS A 113 -2.00 -30.24 -5.19
N LEU A 114 -1.42 -29.90 -4.03
CA LEU A 114 -0.08 -29.36 -3.95
C LEU A 114 0.97 -30.49 -3.89
N PRO A 115 2.11 -30.35 -4.61
CA PRO A 115 3.21 -31.28 -4.49
C PRO A 115 3.89 -31.12 -3.12
N ALA A 116 4.30 -32.25 -2.52
CA ALA A 116 5.00 -32.28 -1.24
C ALA A 116 6.39 -32.94 -1.33
N ASP A 117 6.89 -33.15 -2.54
CA ASP A 117 8.04 -33.98 -2.86
C ASP A 117 9.37 -33.22 -2.98
N THR A 118 9.34 -31.88 -3.01
CA THR A 118 10.56 -31.07 -3.05
C THR A 118 11.12 -30.92 -1.63
N PRO A 119 12.27 -31.53 -1.31
CA PRO A 119 12.89 -31.36 -0.01
C PRO A 119 13.41 -29.92 0.14
N VAL A 120 13.24 -29.37 1.33
CA VAL A 120 13.78 -28.06 1.69
C VAL A 120 13.98 -28.01 3.21
N GLU A 121 15.08 -27.46 3.64
CA GLU A 121 15.31 -27.12 5.04
C GLU A 121 14.56 -25.84 5.37
N VAL A 122 13.82 -25.85 6.47
CA VAL A 122 13.03 -24.68 6.93
C VAL A 122 13.38 -24.42 8.39
N VAL A 123 13.74 -23.18 8.67
CA VAL A 123 14.08 -22.70 10.02
C VAL A 123 13.12 -21.59 10.42
N ASP A 124 13.03 -21.36 11.72
CA ASP A 124 12.32 -20.22 12.24
C ASP A 124 13.07 -18.93 11.88
N TYR A 125 12.32 -17.87 11.60
CA TYR A 125 12.93 -16.56 11.36
C TYR A 125 13.62 -16.06 12.62
N ASP A 126 14.92 -15.79 12.51
CA ASP A 126 15.72 -15.11 13.51
C ASP A 126 16.21 -13.78 12.94
N PRO A 127 15.80 -12.63 13.50
CA PRO A 127 16.22 -11.33 12.97
C PRO A 127 17.72 -11.10 13.00
N ALA A 128 18.45 -11.72 13.93
CA ALA A 128 19.91 -11.59 14.00
C ALA A 128 20.64 -12.28 12.84
N ILE A 129 19.99 -13.26 12.19
CA ILE A 129 20.58 -14.08 11.12
C ILE A 129 19.95 -13.76 9.76
N HIS A 130 18.62 -13.60 9.71
CA HIS A 130 17.86 -13.65 8.47
C HIS A 130 17.37 -12.30 7.97
N ARG A 131 17.41 -11.24 8.80
CA ARG A 131 16.82 -9.93 8.53
C ARG A 131 17.26 -9.34 7.19
N ASP A 132 18.55 -9.31 6.94
CA ASP A 132 19.09 -8.71 5.71
C ASP A 132 18.64 -9.46 4.46
N ALA A 133 18.59 -10.80 4.52
CA ALA A 133 18.10 -11.62 3.41
C ALA A 133 16.61 -11.41 3.16
N VAL A 134 15.79 -11.31 4.21
CA VAL A 134 14.36 -11.03 4.12
C VAL A 134 14.10 -9.65 3.51
N LEU A 135 14.82 -8.62 3.99
CA LEU A 135 14.71 -7.26 3.45
C LEU A 135 15.10 -7.20 1.97
N ALA A 136 16.17 -7.90 1.58
CA ALA A 136 16.61 -7.96 0.18
C ALA A 136 15.57 -8.64 -0.72
N MET A 137 14.99 -9.78 -0.31
CA MET A 137 13.95 -10.49 -1.04
C MET A 137 12.67 -9.66 -1.13
N TYR A 138 12.26 -9.01 -0.03
CA TYR A 138 11.13 -8.10 -0.02
C TYR A 138 11.32 -6.93 -1.01
N ALA A 139 12.46 -6.26 -0.93
CA ALA A 139 12.77 -5.13 -1.80
C ALA A 139 12.75 -5.53 -3.28
N ALA A 140 13.35 -6.68 -3.62
CA ALA A 140 13.37 -7.19 -4.99
C ALA A 140 11.97 -7.51 -5.53
N GLY A 141 11.10 -8.12 -4.69
CA GLY A 141 9.73 -8.48 -5.07
C GLY A 141 8.77 -7.31 -5.19
N ASN A 142 9.11 -6.15 -4.59
CA ASN A 142 8.20 -4.99 -4.51
C ASN A 142 8.72 -3.72 -5.21
N THR A 143 9.71 -3.82 -6.10
CA THR A 143 10.35 -2.67 -6.77
C THR A 143 9.40 -1.75 -7.53
N SER A 144 8.28 -2.28 -8.03
CA SER A 144 7.27 -1.55 -8.81
C SER A 144 5.86 -1.67 -8.25
N ARG A 145 5.68 -2.31 -7.10
CA ARG A 145 4.36 -2.52 -6.49
C ARG A 145 3.89 -1.26 -5.78
N SER A 146 2.89 -0.60 -6.33
CA SER A 146 2.26 0.55 -5.68
C SER A 146 1.71 0.15 -4.30
N CYS A 147 1.89 1.03 -3.31
CA CYS A 147 1.50 0.89 -1.91
C CYS A 147 2.36 -0.07 -1.08
N ALA A 148 3.39 -0.70 -1.62
CA ALA A 148 4.34 -1.46 -0.80
C ALA A 148 5.24 -0.51 0.02
N ALA A 149 5.45 -0.79 1.29
CA ALA A 149 6.38 -0.03 2.12
C ALA A 149 7.82 -0.19 1.62
N VAL A 150 8.64 0.83 1.77
CA VAL A 150 10.09 0.73 1.55
C VAL A 150 10.71 0.43 2.92
N ARG A 151 11.01 -0.84 3.16
CA ARG A 151 11.57 -1.28 4.44
C ARG A 151 13.04 -0.91 4.53
N GLY A 152 13.35 0.13 5.31
CA GLY A 152 14.72 0.39 5.76
C GLY A 152 15.04 -0.41 7.02
N ALA A 153 16.33 -0.68 7.27
CA ALA A 153 16.77 -1.40 8.46
C ALA A 153 16.34 -0.72 9.78
N HIS A 154 16.03 0.59 9.73
CA HIS A 154 15.60 1.37 10.89
C HIS A 154 14.07 1.40 11.10
N TYR A 155 13.29 1.10 10.07
CA TYR A 155 11.83 1.23 10.10
C TYR A 155 11.09 -0.09 10.27
N TRP A 156 11.70 -1.19 9.84
CA TRP A 156 11.05 -2.48 9.90
C TRP A 156 11.26 -3.15 11.26
N THR A 157 10.17 -3.48 11.93
CA THR A 157 10.12 -4.06 13.28
C THR A 157 10.05 -5.60 13.27
N ASP A 158 10.42 -6.22 12.15
CA ASP A 158 10.29 -7.66 11.91
C ASP A 158 8.84 -8.13 11.74
N PHE A 159 8.59 -9.42 11.82
CA PHE A 159 7.25 -9.99 11.69
C PHE A 159 6.54 -9.99 13.04
N GLU A 160 5.61 -9.07 13.22
CA GLU A 160 4.86 -8.94 14.47
C GLU A 160 3.47 -9.59 14.40
N LYS A 161 2.81 -9.54 13.23
CA LYS A 161 1.43 -9.99 13.05
C LYS A 161 1.22 -10.85 11.83
N GLY A 162 0.17 -11.67 11.88
CA GLY A 162 -0.31 -12.49 10.77
C GLY A 162 -1.18 -11.69 9.78
N THR A 163 -2.45 -12.06 9.64
CA THR A 163 -3.41 -11.43 8.72
C THR A 163 -4.55 -10.71 9.44
N ASP A 164 -4.38 -10.45 10.73
CA ASP A 164 -5.25 -9.64 11.57
C ASP A 164 -4.39 -8.92 12.62
N TRP A 165 -4.96 -7.89 13.26
CA TRP A 165 -4.27 -7.09 14.27
C TRP A 165 -3.93 -7.89 15.54
N ASP A 166 -4.76 -8.88 15.87
CA ASP A 166 -4.63 -9.73 17.07
C ASP A 166 -3.96 -11.09 16.77
N GLU A 167 -3.53 -11.34 15.52
CA GLU A 167 -2.85 -12.58 15.13
C GLU A 167 -1.33 -12.45 15.21
N ASN A 168 -0.69 -13.39 15.87
CA ASN A 168 0.76 -13.46 15.90
C ASN A 168 1.34 -13.91 14.55
N ALA A 169 2.50 -13.40 14.23
CA ALA A 169 3.31 -13.87 13.11
C ALA A 169 4.01 -15.20 13.45
N ASP A 170 4.25 -16.00 12.40
CA ASP A 170 5.08 -17.20 12.45
C ASP A 170 6.05 -17.17 11.25
N GLY A 171 7.15 -16.43 11.40
CA GLY A 171 8.17 -16.24 10.37
C GLY A 171 8.97 -17.52 10.12
N LYS A 172 9.09 -17.90 8.83
CA LYS A 172 9.88 -19.04 8.38
C LYS A 172 10.86 -18.62 7.28
N VAL A 173 12.04 -19.25 7.27
CA VAL A 173 13.04 -19.08 6.22
C VAL A 173 13.35 -20.45 5.62
N LEU A 174 13.33 -20.52 4.30
CA LEU A 174 13.67 -21.71 3.53
C LEU A 174 15.12 -21.57 3.06
N LEU A 175 15.93 -22.60 3.33
CA LEU A 175 17.35 -22.63 2.99
C LEU A 175 17.60 -23.49 1.75
N GLY A 176 18.48 -23.01 0.88
CA GLY A 176 19.04 -23.79 -0.21
C GLY A 176 20.03 -24.86 0.26
N GLU A 177 20.53 -25.67 -0.67
CA GLU A 177 21.50 -26.74 -0.36
C GLU A 177 22.82 -26.19 0.24
N ASP A 178 23.14 -24.93 -0.03
CA ASP A 178 24.30 -24.21 0.50
C ASP A 178 24.04 -23.54 1.87
N GLY A 179 22.85 -23.72 2.44
CA GLY A 179 22.43 -23.10 3.69
C GLY A 179 22.06 -21.61 3.58
N VAL A 180 22.01 -21.06 2.37
CA VAL A 180 21.62 -19.67 2.12
C VAL A 180 20.10 -19.56 2.02
N ALA A 181 19.52 -18.47 2.56
CA ALA A 181 18.08 -18.20 2.46
C ALA A 181 17.64 -18.00 1.00
N ILE A 182 16.71 -18.82 0.53
CA ILE A 182 16.13 -18.77 -0.82
C ILE A 182 14.71 -18.22 -0.85
N ALA A 183 14.00 -18.31 0.28
CA ALA A 183 12.66 -17.76 0.45
C ALA A 183 12.37 -17.47 1.93
N TYR A 184 11.40 -16.62 2.18
CA TYR A 184 10.79 -16.46 3.49
C TYR A 184 9.27 -16.47 3.40
N LEU A 185 8.64 -16.83 4.50
CA LEU A 185 7.19 -16.76 4.70
C LEU A 185 6.90 -16.11 6.04
N ASN A 186 6.05 -15.10 6.06
CA ASN A 186 5.34 -14.72 7.26
C ASN A 186 4.00 -15.46 7.27
N MET A 187 3.84 -16.38 8.18
CA MET A 187 2.63 -17.17 8.33
C MET A 187 1.81 -16.68 9.53
N VAL A 188 0.55 -17.02 9.55
CA VAL A 188 -0.29 -16.83 10.73
C VAL A 188 0.07 -17.89 11.76
N GLY A 189 0.32 -17.46 13.01
CA GLY A 189 0.65 -18.33 14.14
C GLY A 189 -0.54 -19.13 14.70
N ASP A 190 -1.63 -19.25 13.92
CA ASP A 190 -2.82 -20.01 14.30
C ASP A 190 -2.69 -21.48 13.88
N PRO A 191 -2.73 -22.45 14.83
CA PRO A 191 -2.60 -23.85 14.52
C PRO A 191 -3.79 -24.45 13.74
N GLU A 192 -4.91 -23.74 13.65
CA GLU A 192 -6.10 -24.20 12.92
C GLU A 192 -6.07 -23.88 11.41
N ARG A 193 -5.05 -23.15 10.94
CA ARG A 193 -4.97 -22.69 9.55
C ARG A 193 -3.55 -22.71 9.02
N THR A 194 -3.38 -23.14 7.77
CA THR A 194 -2.17 -22.87 6.99
C THR A 194 -2.41 -21.62 6.14
N ARG A 195 -1.96 -20.47 6.65
CA ARG A 195 -2.20 -19.17 6.04
C ARG A 195 -0.92 -18.35 5.97
N VAL A 196 -0.63 -17.84 4.77
CA VAL A 196 0.54 -17.00 4.48
C VAL A 196 0.09 -15.54 4.40
N ALA A 197 0.65 -14.71 5.26
CA ALA A 197 0.42 -13.27 5.28
C ALA A 197 1.33 -12.53 4.30
N GLU A 198 2.55 -13.04 4.12
CA GLU A 198 3.56 -12.48 3.24
C GLU A 198 4.55 -13.54 2.80
N SER A 199 5.10 -13.40 1.59
CA SER A 199 6.17 -14.25 1.07
C SER A 199 7.15 -13.46 0.23
N GLY A 200 8.40 -13.89 0.23
CA GLY A 200 9.42 -13.39 -0.68
C GLY A 200 10.43 -14.48 -1.00
N PHE A 201 11.13 -14.34 -2.13
CA PHE A 201 12.10 -15.33 -2.60
C PHE A 201 13.17 -14.68 -3.46
N THR A 202 14.33 -15.32 -3.53
CA THR A 202 15.46 -14.84 -4.32
C THR A 202 15.22 -14.97 -5.81
N SER A 203 14.46 -15.99 -6.21
CA SER A 203 14.03 -16.22 -7.61
C SER A 203 12.80 -17.13 -7.66
N PRO A 204 12.06 -17.16 -8.79
CA PRO A 204 10.94 -18.08 -8.98
C PRO A 204 11.29 -19.56 -8.84
N SER A 205 12.56 -19.93 -8.94
CA SER A 205 13.02 -21.33 -8.74
C SER A 205 12.83 -21.84 -7.31
N ALA A 206 12.60 -20.96 -6.33
CA ALA A 206 12.27 -21.33 -4.96
C ALA A 206 10.80 -21.76 -4.77
N LEU A 207 9.91 -21.42 -5.69
CA LEU A 207 8.47 -21.67 -5.56
C LEU A 207 8.08 -23.15 -5.41
N PRO A 208 8.73 -24.14 -6.07
CA PRO A 208 8.48 -25.55 -5.79
C PRO A 208 8.77 -25.94 -4.33
N ALA A 209 9.86 -25.44 -3.74
CA ALA A 209 10.21 -25.67 -2.35
C ALA A 209 9.21 -25.01 -1.39
N VAL A 210 8.84 -23.74 -1.64
CA VAL A 210 7.80 -23.02 -0.89
C VAL A 210 6.48 -23.79 -0.91
N THR A 211 6.03 -24.20 -2.09
CA THR A 211 4.77 -24.94 -2.26
C THR A 211 4.79 -26.28 -1.54
N SER A 212 5.91 -27.01 -1.65
CA SER A 212 6.09 -28.31 -0.98
C SER A 212 6.10 -28.18 0.54
N TYR A 213 6.74 -27.13 1.08
CA TYR A 213 6.66 -26.85 2.50
C TYR A 213 5.23 -26.56 2.96
N LEU A 214 4.50 -25.70 2.25
CA LEU A 214 3.12 -25.35 2.58
C LEU A 214 2.20 -26.58 2.52
N ALA A 215 2.39 -27.46 1.53
CA ALA A 215 1.65 -28.70 1.40
C ALA A 215 1.89 -29.64 2.59
N ARG A 216 3.16 -29.87 2.96
CA ARG A 216 3.53 -30.70 4.13
C ARG A 216 2.93 -30.13 5.41
N ARG A 217 3.18 -28.84 5.68
CA ARG A 217 2.65 -28.17 6.87
C ARG A 217 1.13 -28.29 7.00
N ALA A 218 0.41 -28.08 5.90
CA ALA A 218 -1.05 -28.23 5.89
C ALA A 218 -1.49 -29.67 6.10
N SER A 219 -0.84 -30.65 5.45
CA SER A 219 -1.14 -32.06 5.60
C SER A 219 -0.87 -32.57 7.02
N ASP A 220 0.25 -32.19 7.61
CA ASP A 220 0.64 -32.60 8.99
C ASP A 220 -0.32 -32.03 10.02
N ALA A 221 -0.87 -30.84 9.78
CA ALA A 221 -1.90 -30.21 10.61
C ALA A 221 -3.33 -30.66 10.29
N GLY A 222 -3.53 -31.48 9.26
CA GLY A 222 -4.86 -31.93 8.83
C GLY A 222 -5.70 -30.85 8.13
N HIS A 223 -5.07 -29.81 7.60
CA HIS A 223 -5.76 -28.73 6.90
C HIS A 223 -6.02 -29.12 5.43
N ASP A 224 -7.26 -28.96 4.98
CA ASP A 224 -7.66 -29.23 3.60
C ASP A 224 -7.23 -28.12 2.62
N ARG A 225 -6.79 -26.98 3.14
CA ARG A 225 -6.45 -25.78 2.34
C ARG A 225 -5.20 -25.07 2.83
N VAL A 226 -4.45 -24.56 1.85
CA VAL A 226 -3.45 -23.51 2.03
C VAL A 226 -4.06 -22.20 1.53
N THR A 227 -3.92 -21.15 2.32
CA THR A 227 -4.37 -19.79 1.98
C THR A 227 -3.18 -18.86 1.89
N ALA A 228 -3.08 -18.07 0.82
CA ALA A 228 -2.09 -17.00 0.68
C ALA A 228 -2.78 -15.64 0.51
N CYS A 229 -2.43 -14.67 1.37
CA CYS A 229 -2.92 -13.30 1.31
C CYS A 229 -1.97 -12.47 0.45
N CYS A 230 -2.04 -12.65 -0.87
CA CYS A 230 -1.21 -11.96 -1.83
C CYS A 230 -2.03 -11.49 -3.04
N PRO A 231 -1.58 -10.45 -3.74
CA PRO A 231 -2.26 -9.95 -4.93
C PRO A 231 -2.15 -10.96 -6.09
N PRO A 232 -3.05 -10.89 -7.09
CA PRO A 232 -3.14 -11.88 -8.16
C PRO A 232 -1.92 -11.94 -9.09
N ASP A 233 -1.14 -10.87 -9.14
CA ASP A 233 0.08 -10.73 -9.94
C ASP A 233 1.35 -11.13 -9.16
N ASP A 234 1.21 -11.52 -7.88
CA ASP A 234 2.33 -12.05 -7.10
C ASP A 234 2.82 -13.40 -7.70
N PRO A 235 4.15 -13.61 -7.80
CA PRO A 235 4.68 -14.85 -8.36
C PRO A 235 4.21 -16.12 -7.64
N LEU A 236 4.00 -16.09 -6.32
CA LEU A 236 3.41 -17.22 -5.59
C LEU A 236 1.97 -17.46 -6.04
N ALA A 237 1.16 -16.41 -6.18
CA ALA A 237 -0.21 -16.52 -6.68
C ALA A 237 -0.26 -17.10 -8.10
N ILE A 238 0.62 -16.60 -8.98
CA ILE A 238 0.73 -17.09 -10.37
C ILE A 238 1.11 -18.57 -10.38
N TYR A 239 2.10 -18.96 -9.58
CA TYR A 239 2.56 -20.35 -9.52
C TYR A 239 1.49 -21.30 -8.97
N LEU A 240 0.80 -20.90 -7.90
CA LEU A 240 -0.26 -21.73 -7.30
C LEU A 240 -1.47 -21.96 -8.21
N ARG A 241 -1.72 -21.10 -9.20
CA ARG A 241 -2.78 -21.32 -10.22
C ARG A 241 -2.60 -22.63 -11.00
N HIS A 242 -1.35 -23.08 -11.14
CA HIS A 242 -1.07 -24.35 -11.81
C HIS A 242 -1.76 -25.55 -11.15
N TYR A 243 -1.99 -25.47 -9.83
CA TYR A 243 -2.61 -26.55 -9.04
C TYR A 243 -4.12 -26.37 -8.87
N GLY A 244 -4.71 -25.37 -9.51
CA GLY A 244 -6.11 -24.98 -9.34
C GLY A 244 -6.34 -24.27 -8.00
N CYS A 245 -6.87 -23.07 -8.07
CA CYS A 245 -7.09 -22.24 -6.89
C CYS A 245 -8.38 -21.43 -7.00
N GLU A 246 -8.93 -21.05 -5.86
CA GLU A 246 -9.94 -20.03 -5.72
C GLU A 246 -9.24 -18.73 -5.38
N HIS A 247 -9.44 -17.67 -6.18
CA HIS A 247 -8.96 -16.34 -5.86
C HIS A 247 -10.14 -15.46 -5.49
N ARG A 248 -10.11 -14.89 -4.28
CA ARG A 248 -11.09 -13.97 -3.76
C ARG A 248 -10.50 -12.56 -3.69
N GLN A 249 -11.27 -11.61 -4.18
CA GLN A 249 -10.97 -10.19 -4.07
C GLN A 249 -12.14 -9.48 -3.40
N TRP A 250 -11.82 -8.64 -2.44
CA TRP A 250 -12.79 -7.74 -1.83
C TRP A 250 -12.41 -6.30 -2.12
N THR A 251 -13.38 -5.56 -2.64
CA THR A 251 -13.29 -4.12 -2.82
C THR A 251 -14.31 -3.45 -1.93
N SER A 252 -13.86 -2.58 -1.03
CA SER A 252 -14.76 -1.79 -0.20
C SER A 252 -15.24 -0.57 -0.99
N ASN A 253 -16.50 -0.19 -0.82
CA ASN A 253 -16.98 1.10 -1.31
C ASN A 253 -16.37 2.25 -0.49
N SER A 254 -16.20 2.00 0.80
CA SER A 254 -15.60 2.87 1.80
C SER A 254 -14.91 1.97 2.83
N GLY A 255 -13.73 2.37 3.32
CA GLY A 255 -12.95 1.57 4.27
C GLY A 255 -11.89 0.67 3.62
N GLY A 256 -11.28 -0.22 4.41
CA GLY A 256 -10.09 -0.97 3.98
C GLY A 256 -8.88 -0.08 3.80
N GLY A 257 -7.98 -0.40 2.89
CA GLY A 257 -6.82 0.44 2.58
C GLY A 257 -7.25 1.72 1.88
N MET A 258 -7.24 2.84 2.61
CA MET A 258 -7.64 4.15 2.13
C MET A 258 -6.46 5.11 2.10
N MET A 259 -6.44 6.00 1.10
CA MET A 259 -5.36 6.95 0.90
C MET A 259 -5.90 8.31 0.48
N ARG A 260 -5.04 9.34 0.64
CA ARG A 260 -5.26 10.70 0.12
C ARG A 260 -3.95 11.33 -0.33
N ILE A 261 -4.01 12.25 -1.28
CA ILE A 261 -2.87 13.10 -1.64
C ILE A 261 -2.75 14.21 -0.59
N ILE A 262 -1.55 14.41 -0.07
CA ILE A 262 -1.23 15.51 0.85
C ILE A 262 -0.57 16.65 0.08
N ARG A 263 0.46 16.38 -0.73
CA ARG A 263 1.21 17.38 -1.49
C ARG A 263 1.21 17.03 -2.97
N LEU A 264 0.39 17.71 -3.75
CA LEU A 264 0.15 17.38 -5.15
C LEU A 264 1.39 17.55 -6.02
N VAL A 265 2.00 18.74 -6.04
CA VAL A 265 3.12 19.05 -6.93
C VAL A 265 4.37 18.23 -6.60
N PRO A 266 4.84 18.16 -5.33
CA PRO A 266 5.96 17.31 -4.96
C PRO A 266 5.75 15.83 -5.28
N LEU A 267 4.52 15.33 -5.15
CA LEU A 267 4.18 13.97 -5.55
C LEU A 267 4.43 13.73 -7.04
N PHE A 268 3.97 14.64 -7.91
CA PHE A 268 4.20 14.54 -9.35
C PHE A 268 5.65 14.74 -9.74
N GLU A 269 6.40 15.60 -9.05
CA GLU A 269 7.84 15.75 -9.25
C GLU A 269 8.58 14.42 -9.02
N LYS A 270 8.23 13.67 -7.97
CA LYS A 270 8.77 12.33 -7.69
C LYS A 270 8.39 11.29 -8.75
N LEU A 271 7.27 11.48 -9.43
CA LEU A 271 6.78 10.57 -10.48
C LEU A 271 7.39 10.87 -11.87
N THR A 272 8.12 11.96 -12.06
CA THR A 272 8.61 12.39 -13.40
C THR A 272 9.49 11.35 -14.10
N GLU A 273 10.35 10.65 -13.38
CA GLU A 273 11.18 9.57 -13.93
C GLU A 273 10.32 8.39 -14.42
N TYR A 274 9.38 7.93 -13.61
CA TYR A 274 8.41 6.91 -14.02
C TYR A 274 7.62 7.33 -15.25
N LEU A 275 7.08 8.55 -15.25
CA LEU A 275 6.29 9.09 -16.37
C LEU A 275 7.12 9.24 -17.65
N THR A 276 8.38 9.63 -17.53
CA THR A 276 9.33 9.70 -18.65
C THR A 276 9.53 8.32 -19.26
N GLY A 277 9.72 7.29 -18.42
CA GLY A 277 9.78 5.90 -18.89
C GLY A 277 8.50 5.46 -19.60
N ARG A 278 7.33 5.86 -19.10
CA ARG A 278 6.03 5.58 -19.71
C ARG A 278 5.85 6.29 -21.06
N ALA A 279 6.20 7.57 -21.14
CA ALA A 279 6.12 8.35 -22.38
C ALA A 279 6.95 7.71 -23.51
N ALA A 280 8.08 7.08 -23.18
CA ALA A 280 8.93 6.41 -24.16
C ALA A 280 8.33 5.10 -24.72
N THR A 281 7.46 4.41 -23.98
CA THR A 281 7.07 3.03 -24.29
C THR A 281 5.60 2.81 -24.62
N ALA A 282 4.67 3.45 -23.95
CA ALA A 282 3.29 2.98 -23.85
C ALA A 282 2.28 3.71 -24.75
N GLY A 283 2.48 3.71 -26.06
CA GLY A 283 1.50 4.34 -26.98
C GLY A 283 1.54 5.88 -26.99
N LEU A 284 2.40 6.47 -26.15
CA LEU A 284 2.68 7.91 -26.13
C LEU A 284 3.90 8.29 -26.98
N ARG A 285 4.53 7.32 -27.66
CA ARG A 285 5.69 7.56 -28.48
C ARG A 285 5.39 8.62 -29.55
N GLY A 286 6.08 9.76 -29.44
CA GLY A 286 5.89 10.91 -30.35
C GLY A 286 4.75 11.85 -29.91
N TRP A 287 4.02 11.56 -28.84
CA TRP A 287 3.13 12.55 -28.24
C TRP A 287 3.96 13.59 -27.47
N ALA A 288 3.73 14.86 -27.79
CA ALA A 288 4.29 15.99 -27.07
C ALA A 288 3.14 16.96 -26.79
N GLY A 289 3.12 17.54 -25.59
CA GLY A 289 2.05 18.44 -25.18
C GLY A 289 2.01 18.64 -23.67
N ALA A 290 1.03 19.41 -23.21
CA ALA A 290 0.78 19.71 -21.83
C ALA A 290 -0.57 19.15 -21.38
N ILE A 291 -0.62 18.57 -20.17
CA ILE A 291 -1.83 18.12 -19.49
C ILE A 291 -1.96 18.94 -18.21
N ALA A 292 -3.00 19.74 -18.09
CA ALA A 292 -3.33 20.44 -16.87
C ALA A 292 -4.32 19.61 -16.05
N LEU A 293 -3.91 19.19 -14.85
CA LEU A 293 -4.76 18.52 -13.86
C LEU A 293 -5.23 19.54 -12.83
N ARG A 294 -6.53 19.78 -12.78
CA ARG A 294 -7.18 20.68 -11.83
C ARG A 294 -7.85 19.85 -10.75
N THR A 295 -7.44 20.06 -9.51
CA THR A 295 -7.96 19.29 -8.37
C THR A 295 -8.51 20.21 -7.28
N ASP A 296 -9.23 19.63 -6.32
CA ASP A 296 -9.72 20.31 -5.11
C ASP A 296 -8.63 20.69 -4.11
N ILE A 297 -7.37 20.23 -4.33
CA ILE A 297 -6.22 20.54 -3.46
C ILE A 297 -5.12 21.35 -4.16
N GLY A 298 -5.37 21.83 -5.37
CA GLY A 298 -4.43 22.58 -6.20
C GLY A 298 -4.35 22.02 -7.61
N ASP A 299 -3.51 22.64 -8.44
CA ASP A 299 -3.36 22.31 -9.84
C ASP A 299 -1.91 21.92 -10.14
N VAL A 300 -1.72 21.01 -11.10
CA VAL A 300 -0.41 20.62 -11.63
C VAL A 300 -0.49 20.46 -13.13
N THR A 301 0.51 20.96 -13.86
CA THR A 301 0.68 20.74 -15.30
C THR A 301 1.82 19.77 -15.57
N LEU A 302 1.54 18.72 -16.33
CA LEU A 302 2.52 17.77 -16.85
C LEU A 302 2.85 18.15 -18.27
N ARG A 303 4.13 18.43 -18.55
CA ARG A 303 4.65 18.68 -19.91
C ARG A 303 5.43 17.49 -20.41
N VAL A 304 5.07 17.00 -21.59
CA VAL A 304 5.80 15.97 -22.33
C VAL A 304 6.50 16.61 -23.50
N HIS A 305 7.81 16.60 -23.48
CA HIS A 305 8.64 17.15 -24.57
C HIS A 305 9.87 16.26 -24.79
N ASP A 306 10.13 15.91 -26.04
CA ASP A 306 11.25 15.03 -26.44
C ASP A 306 11.33 13.70 -25.64
N GLY A 307 10.16 13.18 -25.24
CA GLY A 307 10.04 11.95 -24.47
C GLY A 307 10.32 12.10 -22.97
N ALA A 308 10.66 13.30 -22.50
CA ALA A 308 10.79 13.60 -21.06
C ALA A 308 9.48 14.20 -20.53
N VAL A 309 9.20 13.95 -19.24
CA VAL A 309 8.05 14.51 -18.53
C VAL A 309 8.56 15.42 -17.40
N ALA A 310 7.98 16.62 -17.34
CA ALA A 310 8.19 17.56 -16.24
C ALA A 310 6.85 17.90 -15.60
N ALA A 311 6.84 18.12 -14.28
CA ALA A 311 5.71 18.61 -13.52
C ALA A 311 5.95 20.05 -13.08
N ALA A 312 4.92 20.88 -13.13
CA ALA A 312 4.96 22.26 -12.67
C ALA A 312 3.68 22.60 -11.93
N GLU A 313 3.77 23.45 -10.92
CA GLU A 313 2.61 23.99 -10.19
C GLU A 313 1.73 24.84 -11.10
N GLY A 314 0.44 24.74 -10.90
CA GLY A 314 -0.59 25.51 -11.58
C GLY A 314 -1.17 24.83 -12.83
N SER A 315 -2.26 25.41 -13.29
CA SER A 315 -2.99 24.98 -14.49
C SER A 315 -2.72 25.96 -15.62
N GLU A 316 -2.04 25.51 -16.68
CA GLU A 316 -1.86 26.30 -17.89
C GLU A 316 -3.17 26.36 -18.68
N SER A 317 -3.62 27.56 -18.98
CA SER A 317 -4.89 27.78 -19.72
C SER A 317 -4.83 27.35 -21.18
N ASP A 318 -3.63 27.21 -21.73
CA ASP A 318 -3.32 26.80 -23.11
C ASP A 318 -2.78 25.37 -23.18
N ALA A 319 -2.92 24.57 -22.11
CA ALA A 319 -2.58 23.16 -22.13
C ALA A 319 -3.40 22.42 -23.21
N ASP A 320 -2.76 21.48 -23.89
CA ASP A 320 -3.39 20.66 -24.94
C ASP A 320 -4.56 19.82 -24.40
N LEU A 321 -4.44 19.38 -23.16
CA LEU A 321 -5.45 18.60 -22.45
C LEU A 321 -5.69 19.22 -21.07
N ILE A 322 -6.98 19.45 -20.76
CA ILE A 322 -7.43 19.94 -19.45
C ILE A 322 -8.29 18.86 -18.81
N VAL A 323 -7.99 18.53 -17.57
CA VAL A 323 -8.66 17.52 -16.77
C VAL A 323 -9.06 18.14 -15.43
N GLU A 324 -10.36 18.14 -15.12
CA GLU A 324 -10.87 18.45 -13.80
C GLU A 324 -11.16 17.13 -13.08
N ILE A 325 -10.44 16.87 -12.01
CA ILE A 325 -10.48 15.59 -11.30
C ILE A 325 -10.23 15.79 -9.80
N PRO A 326 -11.16 15.41 -8.91
CA PRO A 326 -10.94 15.45 -7.46
C PRO A 326 -9.71 14.61 -7.07
N GLN A 327 -9.00 15.03 -6.01
CA GLN A 327 -7.76 14.38 -5.57
C GLN A 327 -7.93 12.89 -5.24
N ASP A 328 -9.09 12.50 -4.75
CA ASP A 328 -9.41 11.11 -4.42
C ASP A 328 -9.48 10.21 -5.68
N ARG A 329 -10.06 10.71 -6.77
CA ARG A 329 -10.10 10.03 -8.06
C ARG A 329 -8.74 10.02 -8.73
N LEU A 330 -8.03 11.14 -8.64
CA LEU A 330 -6.64 11.23 -9.11
C LEU A 330 -5.75 10.22 -8.38
N LEU A 331 -5.87 10.09 -7.06
CA LEU A 331 -5.12 9.09 -6.30
C LEU A 331 -5.38 7.66 -6.78
N GLN A 332 -6.65 7.29 -7.00
CA GLN A 332 -7.00 5.96 -7.52
C GLN A 332 -6.35 5.67 -8.88
N LEU A 333 -6.24 6.69 -9.74
CA LEU A 333 -5.51 6.60 -11.00
C LEU A 333 -4.00 6.41 -10.78
N LEU A 334 -3.38 7.24 -9.93
CA LEU A 334 -1.94 7.20 -9.67
C LEU A 334 -1.48 5.85 -9.15
N VAL A 335 -2.21 5.25 -8.21
CA VAL A 335 -1.88 3.92 -7.66
C VAL A 335 -2.25 2.78 -8.62
N GLY A 336 -3.07 3.03 -9.64
CA GLY A 336 -3.55 2.02 -10.60
C GLY A 336 -4.76 1.23 -10.14
N TYR A 337 -5.45 1.69 -9.12
CA TYR A 337 -6.66 1.04 -8.61
C TYR A 337 -7.83 1.14 -9.61
N ARG A 338 -7.92 2.27 -10.35
CA ARG A 338 -8.87 2.50 -11.44
C ARG A 338 -8.18 3.19 -12.62
N ASP A 339 -8.66 2.93 -13.82
CA ASP A 339 -8.21 3.61 -15.04
C ASP A 339 -8.94 4.95 -15.25
N ALA A 340 -8.34 5.83 -16.06
CA ALA A 340 -8.89 7.15 -16.36
C ALA A 340 -10.19 7.06 -17.13
N THR A 341 -10.31 6.07 -18.03
CA THR A 341 -11.53 5.85 -18.83
C THR A 341 -12.75 5.56 -17.94
N THR A 342 -12.58 4.75 -16.90
CA THR A 342 -13.65 4.50 -15.91
C THR A 342 -13.86 5.66 -14.94
N ILE A 343 -12.80 6.34 -14.55
CA ILE A 343 -12.88 7.53 -13.67
C ILE A 343 -13.61 8.68 -14.36
N ALA A 344 -13.49 8.81 -15.69
CA ALA A 344 -14.20 9.83 -16.48
C ALA A 344 -15.73 9.74 -16.38
N LEU A 345 -16.27 8.62 -15.88
CA LEU A 345 -17.70 8.42 -15.67
C LEU A 345 -18.19 8.90 -14.29
N ASP A 346 -17.26 9.27 -13.41
CA ASP A 346 -17.58 9.68 -12.05
C ASP A 346 -18.08 11.13 -12.01
N GLU A 347 -18.98 11.40 -11.08
CA GLU A 347 -19.43 12.77 -10.81
C GLU A 347 -18.26 13.66 -10.36
N GLY A 348 -18.22 14.88 -10.89
CA GLY A 348 -17.16 15.86 -10.59
C GLY A 348 -15.88 15.66 -11.39
N VAL A 349 -15.83 14.70 -12.32
CA VAL A 349 -14.71 14.52 -13.24
C VAL A 349 -15.07 15.04 -14.62
N VAL A 350 -14.20 15.91 -15.18
CA VAL A 350 -14.34 16.42 -16.55
C VAL A 350 -13.04 16.18 -17.30
N MET A 351 -13.08 15.28 -18.28
CA MET A 351 -11.97 15.03 -19.18
C MET A 351 -12.46 14.56 -20.55
N SER A 352 -11.67 14.82 -21.58
CA SER A 352 -11.94 14.30 -22.93
C SER A 352 -11.47 12.85 -23.07
N ASP A 353 -12.00 12.13 -24.06
CA ASP A 353 -11.53 10.77 -24.40
C ASP A 353 -10.03 10.74 -24.71
N ASP A 354 -9.49 11.81 -25.30
CA ASP A 354 -8.06 11.94 -25.58
C ASP A 354 -7.27 12.07 -24.28
N ALA A 355 -7.74 12.85 -23.32
CA ALA A 355 -7.11 12.99 -22.02
C ALA A 355 -7.15 11.64 -21.26
N ALA A 356 -8.28 10.95 -21.24
CA ALA A 356 -8.41 9.64 -20.60
C ALA A 356 -7.42 8.63 -21.20
N ARG A 357 -7.31 8.55 -22.54
CA ARG A 357 -6.35 7.65 -23.20
C ARG A 357 -4.89 7.97 -22.87
N VAL A 358 -4.52 9.25 -22.80
CA VAL A 358 -3.17 9.66 -22.41
C VAL A 358 -2.90 9.32 -20.96
N LEU A 359 -3.83 9.59 -20.06
CA LEU A 359 -3.71 9.26 -18.63
C LEU A 359 -3.65 7.74 -18.39
N ASP A 360 -4.44 6.92 -19.13
CA ASP A 360 -4.36 5.45 -19.04
C ASP A 360 -3.00 4.92 -19.54
N ALA A 361 -2.41 5.56 -20.53
CA ALA A 361 -1.07 5.21 -20.98
C ALA A 361 0.02 5.62 -19.96
N MET A 362 -0.16 6.74 -19.25
CA MET A 362 0.73 7.20 -18.18
C MET A 362 0.56 6.37 -16.90
N PHE A 363 -0.67 6.06 -16.54
CA PHE A 363 -1.03 5.37 -15.29
C PHE A 363 -1.90 4.14 -15.58
N PRO A 364 -1.35 3.09 -16.17
CA PRO A 364 -2.13 1.88 -16.48
C PRO A 364 -2.65 1.24 -15.19
N PRO A 365 -3.76 0.46 -15.26
CA PRO A 365 -4.23 -0.35 -14.13
C PRO A 365 -3.11 -1.19 -13.54
N ASP A 366 -3.12 -1.34 -12.22
CA ASP A 366 -2.14 -2.07 -11.43
C ASP A 366 -2.85 -2.74 -10.24
N THR A 367 -2.12 -3.50 -9.45
CA THR A 367 -2.64 -4.10 -8.21
C THR A 367 -1.94 -3.47 -7.00
N PRO A 368 -2.38 -2.28 -6.54
CA PRO A 368 -1.82 -1.65 -5.35
C PRO A 368 -2.03 -2.55 -4.15
N TYR A 369 -0.96 -2.80 -3.38
CA TYR A 369 -1.02 -3.72 -2.25
C TYR A 369 0.01 -3.38 -1.18
N MET A 370 -0.43 -3.36 0.07
CA MET A 370 0.43 -3.31 1.24
C MET A 370 0.34 -4.65 1.99
N TRP A 371 1.50 -5.26 2.20
CA TRP A 371 1.59 -6.51 2.94
C TRP A 371 1.11 -6.33 4.38
N TRP A 372 0.55 -7.39 4.94
CA TRP A 372 0.03 -7.36 6.31
C TRP A 372 1.10 -6.97 7.34
N SER A 373 2.33 -7.38 7.13
CA SER A 373 3.47 -7.05 7.99
C SER A 373 3.76 -5.54 8.07
N ASP A 374 3.33 -4.75 7.07
CA ASP A 374 3.57 -3.31 7.00
C ASP A 374 2.34 -2.46 7.41
N ARG A 375 1.18 -3.10 7.68
CA ARG A 375 -0.03 -2.36 8.08
C ARG A 375 0.10 -1.85 9.53
N PHE A 376 -0.51 -0.73 9.84
CA PHE A 376 -0.42 0.03 11.08
C PHE A 376 -1.80 0.41 11.62
#